data_fc381ffc07883823d3b6014c39510dcc
#
_entry.id   fc381ffc07883823d3b6014c39510dcc
#
_cell.length_a   1.000
_cell.length_b   1.000
_cell.length_c   1.000
_cell.angle_alpha   90.00
_cell.angle_beta   90.00
_cell.angle_gamma   90.00
#
_symmetry.space_group_name_H-M   'P 1'
#
loop_
_entity.id
_entity.type
_entity.pdbx_description
1 polymer ?
#
loop_
_entity_poly.entity_id
_entity_poly.type
_entity_poly.pdbx_seq_one_letter_code
_entity_poly.pdbx_strand_id
1 'polypeptide(L)'
;SLSSYHRHLRSRDDLVTTYEATRAGFVALALEKNRRATPHVAEARALQEAAFQASMPTDLLNIKGIEAGLLTAAGLSDKALVHLLAEDKTEAIKGLIKNFLEPAGARFVEELVFRFLLTRGDALGGSMRNIGGALAQRKLTRALLSTLTIAGIKYRWQHTKTREWT
;
A
#
# COMPACT_ATOMS: atom_id res chain seq x y z
N SER A 1 1.24 10.64 -24.28
CA SER A 1 1.71 10.63 -25.67
C SER A 1 3.01 9.86 -25.76
N LEU A 2 3.16 9.02 -26.78
CA LEU A 2 4.37 8.22 -27.05
C LEU A 2 5.62 9.08 -27.19
N SER A 3 5.48 10.31 -27.68
CA SER A 3 6.59 11.26 -27.80
C SER A 3 7.34 11.54 -26.50
N SER A 4 6.68 11.38 -25.34
CA SER A 4 7.32 11.57 -24.04
C SER A 4 8.33 10.46 -23.70
N TYR A 5 8.15 9.26 -24.22
CA TYR A 5 9.05 8.13 -23.97
C TYR A 5 10.39 8.27 -24.71
N HIS A 6 10.41 8.99 -25.82
CA HIS A 6 11.59 9.13 -26.68
C HIS A 6 12.35 10.44 -26.46
N ARG A 7 11.79 11.38 -25.72
CA ARG A 7 12.29 12.76 -25.60
C ARG A 7 13.76 12.87 -25.24
N HIS A 8 14.29 11.93 -24.48
CA HIS A 8 15.65 11.95 -23.96
C HIS A 8 16.50 10.74 -24.39
N LEU A 9 16.02 9.94 -25.34
CA LEU A 9 16.71 8.76 -25.81
C LEU A 9 17.40 9.04 -27.13
N ARG A 10 18.73 8.99 -27.14
CA ARG A 10 19.58 9.24 -28.30
C ARG A 10 20.31 7.99 -28.78
N SER A 11 20.64 7.10 -27.85
CA SER A 11 21.42 5.89 -28.13
C SER A 11 20.98 4.72 -27.25
N ARG A 12 21.55 3.54 -27.48
CA ARG A 12 21.34 2.36 -26.63
C ARG A 12 21.85 2.58 -25.20
N ASP A 13 22.85 3.41 -25.02
CA ASP A 13 23.45 3.68 -23.71
C ASP A 13 22.44 4.37 -22.78
N ASP A 14 21.52 5.16 -23.34
CA ASP A 14 20.43 5.80 -22.58
C ASP A 14 19.42 4.79 -22.00
N LEU A 15 19.45 3.54 -22.44
CA LEU A 15 18.60 2.45 -21.90
C LEU A 15 19.27 1.69 -20.76
N VAL A 16 20.53 1.89 -20.52
CA VAL A 16 21.28 1.21 -19.46
C VAL A 16 20.90 1.80 -18.10
N THR A 17 20.53 0.93 -17.16
CA THR A 17 20.31 1.33 -15.77
C THR A 17 21.64 1.26 -15.01
N THR A 18 22.13 2.41 -14.59
CA THR A 18 23.36 2.48 -13.79
C THR A 18 23.13 1.99 -12.37
N TYR A 19 24.20 1.56 -11.70
CA TYR A 19 24.14 1.17 -10.29
C TYR A 19 23.69 2.34 -9.38
N GLU A 20 24.12 3.55 -9.69
CA GLU A 20 23.70 4.77 -9.00
C GLU A 20 22.20 5.02 -9.15
N ALA A 21 21.66 4.90 -10.35
CA ALA A 21 20.22 5.03 -10.60
C ALA A 21 19.41 3.97 -9.84
N THR A 22 19.93 2.75 -9.75
CA THR A 22 19.30 1.67 -8.97
C THR A 22 19.25 2.02 -7.49
N ARG A 23 20.36 2.49 -6.92
CA ARG A 23 20.40 2.91 -5.50
C ARG A 23 19.46 4.08 -5.23
N ALA A 24 19.47 5.10 -6.09
CA ALA A 24 18.56 6.24 -5.99
C ALA A 24 17.08 5.79 -6.06
N GLY A 25 16.78 4.80 -6.90
CA GLY A 25 15.46 4.21 -7.01
C GLY A 25 14.98 3.54 -5.71
N PHE A 26 15.85 2.82 -5.00
CA PHE A 26 15.51 2.23 -3.70
C PHE A 26 15.18 3.31 -2.67
N VAL A 27 15.96 4.38 -2.60
CA VAL A 27 15.70 5.50 -1.69
C VAL A 27 14.37 6.19 -2.05
N ALA A 28 14.15 6.48 -3.33
CA ALA A 28 12.91 7.11 -3.79
C ALA A 28 11.67 6.26 -3.47
N LEU A 29 11.75 4.94 -3.67
CA LEU A 29 10.67 4.01 -3.30
C LEU A 29 10.41 3.99 -1.79
N ALA A 30 11.45 4.00 -0.97
CA ALA A 30 11.32 4.03 0.49
C ALA A 30 10.61 5.31 0.96
N LEU A 31 11.00 6.46 0.43
CA LEU A 31 10.38 7.75 0.74
C LEU A 31 8.93 7.82 0.26
N GLU A 32 8.64 7.32 -0.93
CA GLU A 32 7.26 7.24 -1.44
C GLU A 32 6.39 6.33 -0.58
N LYS A 33 6.91 5.19 -0.15
CA LYS A 33 6.20 4.29 0.79
C LYS A 33 5.87 5.01 2.10
N ASN A 34 6.83 5.74 2.67
CA ASN A 34 6.59 6.51 3.89
C ASN A 34 5.57 7.64 3.69
N ARG A 35 5.62 8.33 2.56
CA ARG A 35 4.62 9.34 2.21
C ARG A 35 3.21 8.73 2.17
N ARG A 36 3.07 7.56 1.56
CA ARG A 36 1.78 6.84 1.49
C ARG A 36 1.36 6.24 2.83
N ALA A 37 2.29 5.97 3.72
CA ALA A 37 2.01 5.49 5.07
C ALA A 37 1.48 6.58 6.00
N THR A 38 1.73 7.86 5.71
CA THR A 38 1.36 8.99 6.58
C THR A 38 -0.11 9.01 7.01
N PRO A 39 -1.10 8.81 6.12
CA PRO A 39 -2.50 8.73 6.53
C PRO A 39 -2.77 7.57 7.51
N HIS A 40 -2.12 6.43 7.33
CA HIS A 40 -2.29 5.26 8.21
C HIS A 40 -1.68 5.49 9.59
N VAL A 41 -0.57 6.22 9.67
CA VAL A 41 0.00 6.66 10.94
C VAL A 41 -0.96 7.62 11.66
N ALA A 42 -1.60 8.54 10.93
CA ALA A 42 -2.60 9.43 11.50
C ALA A 42 -3.83 8.67 12.03
N GLU A 43 -4.33 7.70 11.28
CA GLU A 43 -5.41 6.80 11.72
C GLU A 43 -5.02 6.02 12.98
N ALA A 44 -3.79 5.51 13.04
CA ALA A 44 -3.29 4.79 14.22
C ALA A 44 -3.22 5.67 15.47
N ARG A 45 -2.81 6.93 15.31
CA ARG A 45 -2.81 7.91 16.43
C ARG A 45 -4.22 8.21 16.91
N ALA A 46 -5.18 8.41 16.01
CA ALA A 46 -6.58 8.62 16.36
C ALA A 46 -7.18 7.41 17.10
N LEU A 47 -6.86 6.20 16.64
CA LEU A 47 -7.26 4.96 17.32
C LEU A 47 -6.65 4.87 18.72
N GLN A 48 -5.38 5.22 18.87
CA GLN A 48 -4.69 5.23 20.15
C GLN A 48 -5.34 6.20 21.14
N GLU A 49 -5.62 7.43 20.70
CA GLU A 49 -6.28 8.44 21.54
C GLU A 49 -7.66 7.99 21.99
N ALA A 50 -8.45 7.42 21.09
CA ALA A 50 -9.75 6.89 21.45
C ALA A 50 -9.67 5.69 22.40
N ALA A 51 -8.74 4.78 22.19
CA ALA A 51 -8.55 3.59 23.00
C ALA A 51 -8.05 3.90 24.42
N PHE A 52 -7.39 5.04 24.63
CA PHE A 52 -7.00 5.49 26.00
C PHE A 52 -8.18 5.80 26.91
N GLN A 53 -9.39 5.93 26.37
CA GLN A 53 -10.62 6.03 27.19
C GLN A 53 -10.98 4.71 27.87
N ALA A 54 -10.45 3.61 27.39
CA ALA A 54 -10.68 2.28 27.95
C ALA A 54 -9.73 2.02 29.13
N SER A 55 -10.26 1.47 30.23
CA SER A 55 -9.46 1.01 31.36
C SER A 55 -8.99 -0.43 31.20
N MET A 56 -9.77 -1.23 30.44
CA MET A 56 -9.49 -2.62 30.11
C MET A 56 -9.90 -2.93 28.68
N PRO A 57 -9.39 -4.00 28.06
CA PRO A 57 -9.67 -4.31 26.65
C PRO A 57 -11.16 -4.42 26.29
N THR A 58 -11.98 -4.95 27.18
CA THR A 58 -13.44 -5.09 26.93
C THR A 58 -14.17 -3.75 26.85
N ASP A 59 -13.64 -2.69 27.45
CA ASP A 59 -14.22 -1.35 27.38
C ASP A 59 -14.19 -0.79 25.94
N LEU A 60 -13.27 -1.28 25.09
CA LEU A 60 -13.19 -0.89 23.68
C LEU A 60 -14.49 -1.12 22.92
N LEU A 61 -15.28 -2.12 23.32
CA LEU A 61 -16.58 -2.41 22.72
C LEU A 61 -17.60 -1.27 22.90
N ASN A 62 -17.41 -0.43 23.91
CA ASN A 62 -18.31 0.67 24.25
C ASN A 62 -17.86 2.02 23.68
N ILE A 63 -16.69 2.09 23.07
CA ILE A 63 -16.16 3.32 22.48
C ILE A 63 -16.72 3.47 21.08
N LYS A 64 -17.44 4.56 20.83
CA LYS A 64 -18.01 4.86 19.51
C LYS A 64 -16.91 5.24 18.51
N GLY A 65 -17.07 4.80 17.28
CA GLY A 65 -16.24 5.23 16.16
C GLY A 65 -14.92 4.50 15.97
N ILE A 66 -14.59 3.51 16.82
CA ILE A 66 -13.32 2.76 16.69
C ILE A 66 -13.50 1.36 16.08
N GLU A 67 -14.71 0.96 15.72
CA GLU A 67 -14.98 -0.37 15.17
C GLU A 67 -14.10 -0.69 13.97
N ALA A 68 -13.98 0.23 13.01
CA ALA A 68 -13.15 0.06 11.85
C ALA A 68 -11.66 -0.17 12.22
N GLY A 69 -11.16 0.57 13.20
CA GLY A 69 -9.81 0.40 13.73
C GLY A 69 -9.60 -0.96 14.42
N LEU A 70 -10.58 -1.42 15.17
CA LEU A 70 -10.56 -2.74 15.81
C LEU A 70 -10.55 -3.86 14.79
N LEU A 71 -11.36 -3.77 13.73
CA LEU A 71 -11.39 -4.75 12.65
C LEU A 71 -10.07 -4.79 11.88
N THR A 72 -9.48 -3.65 11.62
CA THR A 72 -8.14 -3.56 11.01
C THR A 72 -7.09 -4.21 11.92
N ALA A 73 -7.10 -3.91 13.21
CA ALA A 73 -6.19 -4.53 14.18
C ALA A 73 -6.40 -6.04 14.30
N ALA A 74 -7.63 -6.53 14.07
CA ALA A 74 -7.93 -7.96 14.00
C ALA A 74 -7.38 -8.65 12.74
N GLY A 75 -6.78 -7.90 11.82
CA GLY A 75 -6.14 -8.43 10.62
C GLY A 75 -7.01 -8.35 9.35
N LEU A 76 -8.17 -7.71 9.42
CA LEU A 76 -9.10 -7.64 8.30
C LEU A 76 -8.76 -6.48 7.36
N SER A 77 -8.50 -6.80 6.09
CA SER A 77 -8.34 -5.80 5.04
C SER A 77 -9.68 -5.17 4.66
N ASP A 78 -9.65 -3.97 4.09
CA ASP A 78 -10.87 -3.32 3.56
C ASP A 78 -11.58 -4.20 2.53
N LYS A 79 -10.83 -4.95 1.74
CA LYS A 79 -11.36 -5.93 0.78
C LYS A 79 -12.10 -7.08 1.47
N ALA A 80 -11.58 -7.58 2.58
CA ALA A 80 -12.23 -8.65 3.35
C ALA A 80 -13.53 -8.16 3.99
N LEU A 81 -13.56 -6.93 4.50
CA LEU A 81 -14.70 -6.36 5.23
C LEU A 81 -16.00 -6.30 4.41
N VAL A 82 -15.91 -6.16 3.07
CA VAL A 82 -17.10 -6.11 2.20
C VAL A 82 -17.82 -7.47 2.08
N HIS A 83 -17.17 -8.55 2.48
CA HIS A 83 -17.73 -9.91 2.45
C HIS A 83 -18.28 -10.37 3.79
N LEU A 84 -18.07 -9.61 4.86
CA LEU A 84 -18.41 -9.99 6.22
C LEU A 84 -19.77 -9.47 6.65
N LEU A 85 -20.51 -10.32 7.39
CA LEU A 85 -21.71 -9.95 8.09
C LEU A 85 -21.38 -9.24 9.43
N ALA A 86 -22.38 -8.61 10.05
CA ALA A 86 -22.21 -7.95 11.34
C ALA A 86 -21.73 -8.91 12.44
N GLU A 87 -22.21 -10.15 12.41
CA GLU A 87 -21.83 -11.22 13.34
C GLU A 87 -20.35 -11.58 13.22
N ASP A 88 -19.84 -11.70 11.98
CA ASP A 88 -18.44 -12.01 11.70
C ASP A 88 -17.51 -10.91 12.23
N LYS A 89 -17.92 -9.66 12.05
CA LYS A 89 -17.19 -8.49 12.56
C LYS A 89 -17.14 -8.48 14.09
N THR A 90 -18.25 -8.77 14.74
CA THR A 90 -18.33 -8.88 16.20
C THR A 90 -17.44 -10.01 16.71
N GLU A 91 -17.45 -11.16 16.06
CA GLU A 91 -16.58 -12.28 16.40
C GLU A 91 -15.12 -11.95 16.25
N ALA A 92 -14.73 -11.27 15.16
CA ALA A 92 -13.36 -10.84 14.93
C ALA A 92 -12.87 -9.89 16.03
N ILE A 93 -13.67 -8.92 16.44
CA ILE A 93 -13.33 -7.98 17.51
C ILE A 93 -13.20 -8.70 18.85
N LYS A 94 -14.14 -9.59 19.19
CA LYS A 94 -14.06 -10.39 20.41
C LYS A 94 -12.82 -11.27 20.42
N GLY A 95 -12.48 -11.88 19.28
CA GLY A 95 -11.26 -12.67 19.13
C GLY A 95 -10.00 -11.83 19.32
N LEU A 96 -9.95 -10.63 18.75
CA LEU A 96 -8.86 -9.67 18.97
C LEU A 96 -8.68 -9.38 20.47
N ILE A 97 -9.75 -9.02 21.13
CA ILE A 97 -9.72 -8.67 22.56
C ILE A 97 -9.23 -9.84 23.39
N LYS A 98 -9.89 -10.98 23.25
CA LYS A 98 -9.62 -12.16 24.09
C LYS A 98 -8.22 -12.76 23.85
N ASN A 99 -7.83 -12.89 22.60
CA ASN A 99 -6.63 -13.64 22.23
C ASN A 99 -5.35 -12.78 22.23
N PHE A 100 -5.48 -11.47 22.07
CA PHE A 100 -4.33 -10.60 21.87
C PHE A 100 -4.28 -9.39 22.79
N LEU A 101 -5.38 -8.72 23.07
CA LEU A 101 -5.37 -7.51 23.89
C LEU A 101 -5.38 -7.83 25.40
N GLU A 102 -6.20 -8.76 25.85
CA GLU A 102 -6.20 -9.20 27.25
C GLU A 102 -4.85 -9.76 27.69
N PRO A 103 -4.16 -10.62 26.90
CA PRO A 103 -2.83 -11.09 27.23
C PRO A 103 -1.77 -9.99 27.33
N ALA A 104 -1.95 -8.87 26.62
CA ALA A 104 -1.04 -7.73 26.69
C ALA A 104 -1.17 -6.94 28.00
N GLY A 105 -2.23 -7.17 28.79
CA GLY A 105 -2.44 -6.53 30.08
C GLY A 105 -2.51 -5.01 29.98
N ALA A 106 -1.74 -4.30 30.79
CA ALA A 106 -1.71 -2.83 30.83
C ALA A 106 -1.27 -2.20 29.48
N ARG A 107 -0.65 -2.96 28.60
CA ARG A 107 -0.16 -2.50 27.28
C ARG A 107 -1.15 -2.77 26.15
N PHE A 108 -2.39 -3.07 26.43
CA PHE A 108 -3.37 -3.45 25.40
C PHE A 108 -3.61 -2.37 24.34
N VAL A 109 -3.50 -1.08 24.68
CA VAL A 109 -3.64 0.02 23.72
C VAL A 109 -2.46 0.03 22.75
N GLU A 110 -1.25 -0.15 23.25
CA GLU A 110 -0.04 -0.26 22.44
C GLU A 110 -0.12 -1.46 21.49
N GLU A 111 -0.55 -2.61 22.02
CA GLU A 111 -0.77 -3.84 21.24
C GLU A 111 -1.80 -3.63 20.14
N LEU A 112 -2.91 -2.97 20.43
CA LEU A 112 -3.94 -2.61 19.46
C LEU A 112 -3.37 -1.79 18.29
N VAL A 113 -2.60 -0.75 18.61
CA VAL A 113 -2.01 0.15 17.61
C VAL A 113 -0.98 -0.57 16.75
N PHE A 114 -0.14 -1.42 17.33
CA PHE A 114 0.83 -2.20 16.57
C PHE A 114 0.14 -3.16 15.60
N ARG A 115 -0.91 -3.86 16.03
CA ARG A 115 -1.68 -4.77 15.15
C ARG A 115 -2.41 -4.02 14.05
N PHE A 116 -2.96 -2.85 14.34
CA PHE A 116 -3.53 -1.95 13.34
C PHE A 116 -2.49 -1.61 12.26
N LEU A 117 -1.31 -1.15 12.67
CA LEU A 117 -0.23 -0.76 11.75
C LEU A 117 0.32 -1.94 10.94
N LEU A 118 0.38 -3.15 11.51
CA LEU A 118 0.79 -4.34 10.77
C LEU A 118 -0.16 -4.65 9.61
N THR A 119 -1.46 -4.57 9.82
CA THR A 119 -2.45 -4.80 8.77
C THR A 119 -2.42 -3.70 7.70
N ARG A 120 -2.33 -2.44 8.11
CA ARG A 120 -2.18 -1.31 7.17
C ARG A 120 -0.86 -1.37 6.40
N GLY A 121 0.23 -1.79 7.05
CA GLY A 121 1.52 -1.98 6.42
C GLY A 121 1.52 -3.07 5.36
N ASP A 122 0.82 -4.18 5.60
CA ASP A 122 0.66 -5.26 4.62
C ASP A 122 -0.12 -4.79 3.39
N ALA A 123 -1.23 -4.10 3.59
CA ALA A 123 -2.02 -3.50 2.51
C ALA A 123 -1.20 -2.47 1.71
N LEU A 124 -0.42 -1.63 2.38
CA LEU A 124 0.49 -0.69 1.75
C LEU A 124 1.56 -1.41 0.93
N GLY A 125 2.15 -2.48 1.46
CA GLY A 125 3.12 -3.31 0.74
C GLY A 125 2.54 -3.89 -0.54
N GLY A 126 1.30 -4.38 -0.51
CA GLY A 126 0.56 -4.84 -1.68
C GLY A 126 0.37 -3.73 -2.73
N SER A 127 -0.05 -2.55 -2.29
CA SER A 127 -0.18 -1.37 -3.16
C SER A 127 1.15 -0.96 -3.79
N MET A 128 2.24 -0.96 -3.02
CA MET A 128 3.58 -0.63 -3.53
C MET A 128 4.08 -1.65 -4.55
N ARG A 129 3.80 -2.93 -4.38
CA ARG A 129 4.11 -3.97 -5.38
C ARG A 129 3.38 -3.72 -6.70
N ASN A 130 2.11 -3.33 -6.64
CA ASN A 130 1.33 -3.00 -7.84
C ASN A 130 1.88 -1.78 -8.56
N ILE A 131 2.29 -0.74 -7.82
CA ILE A 131 2.95 0.44 -8.39
C ILE A 131 4.28 0.07 -9.02
N GLY A 132 5.10 -0.73 -8.32
CA GLY A 132 6.37 -1.24 -8.85
C GLY A 132 6.18 -2.04 -10.13
N GLY A 133 5.17 -2.90 -10.18
CA GLY A 133 4.79 -3.65 -11.40
C GLY A 133 4.41 -2.73 -12.56
N ALA A 134 3.59 -1.71 -12.30
CA ALA A 134 3.20 -0.74 -13.33
C ALA A 134 4.39 0.09 -13.83
N LEU A 135 5.31 0.48 -12.94
CA LEU A 135 6.54 1.18 -13.32
C LEU A 135 7.48 0.28 -14.13
N ALA A 136 7.64 -0.98 -13.74
CA ALA A 136 8.44 -1.96 -14.48
C ALA A 136 7.87 -2.18 -15.90
N GLN A 137 6.55 -2.31 -16.02
CA GLN A 137 5.87 -2.42 -17.31
C GLN A 137 6.12 -1.19 -18.20
N ARG A 138 6.03 0.01 -17.63
CA ARG A 138 6.35 1.25 -18.35
C ARG A 138 7.79 1.29 -18.81
N LYS A 139 8.72 0.88 -17.96
CA LYS A 139 10.16 0.81 -18.30
C LYS A 139 10.42 -0.18 -19.44
N LEU A 140 9.81 -1.38 -19.38
CA LEU A 140 9.92 -2.36 -20.45
C LEU A 140 9.34 -1.83 -21.77
N THR A 141 8.15 -1.26 -21.73
CA THR A 141 7.52 -0.62 -22.89
C THR A 141 8.44 0.45 -23.50
N ARG A 142 8.98 1.34 -22.67
CA ARG A 142 9.92 2.36 -23.10
C ARG A 142 11.16 1.76 -23.78
N ALA A 143 11.75 0.73 -23.18
CA ALA A 143 12.90 0.05 -23.73
C ALA A 143 12.60 -0.56 -25.11
N LEU A 144 11.49 -1.27 -25.24
CA LEU A 144 11.06 -1.89 -26.50
C LEU A 144 10.81 -0.84 -27.60
N LEU A 145 10.00 0.17 -27.32
CA LEU A 145 9.67 1.22 -28.29
C LEU A 145 10.91 2.01 -28.70
N SER A 146 11.81 2.31 -27.76
CA SER A 146 13.04 3.02 -28.04
C SER A 146 13.98 2.18 -28.89
N THR A 147 14.10 0.90 -28.64
CA THR A 147 14.90 -0.04 -29.45
C THR A 147 14.38 -0.11 -30.87
N LEU A 148 13.05 -0.22 -31.06
CA LEU A 148 12.42 -0.22 -32.37
C LEU A 148 12.66 1.10 -33.11
N THR A 149 12.53 2.24 -32.43
CA THR A 149 12.76 3.56 -33.01
C THR A 149 14.22 3.74 -33.44
N ILE A 150 15.19 3.36 -32.60
CA ILE A 150 16.62 3.43 -32.91
C ILE A 150 16.96 2.52 -34.11
N ALA A 151 16.32 1.36 -34.20
CA ALA A 151 16.50 0.43 -35.31
C ALA A 151 15.77 0.86 -36.61
N GLY A 152 15.00 1.95 -36.59
CA GLY A 152 14.21 2.41 -37.73
C GLY A 152 13.01 1.51 -38.06
N ILE A 153 12.59 0.67 -37.15
CA ILE A 153 11.47 -0.25 -37.33
C ILE A 153 10.17 0.49 -37.05
N LYS A 154 9.24 0.43 -38.00
CA LYS A 154 7.90 1.00 -37.82
C LYS A 154 7.09 0.11 -36.88
N TYR A 155 6.37 0.72 -35.95
CA TYR A 155 5.48 0.02 -35.01
C TYR A 155 4.22 0.83 -34.79
N ARG A 156 3.18 0.16 -34.25
CA ARG A 156 1.97 0.78 -33.74
C ARG A 156 1.84 0.48 -32.26
N TRP A 157 1.37 1.45 -31.52
CA TRP A 157 1.10 1.31 -30.09
C TRP A 157 -0.39 1.51 -29.81
N GLN A 158 -0.99 0.59 -29.10
CA GLN A 158 -2.37 0.75 -28.64
C GLN A 158 -2.39 1.29 -27.20
N HIS A 159 -3.06 2.40 -27.01
CA HIS A 159 -3.19 2.99 -25.68
C HIS A 159 -4.12 2.14 -24.81
N THR A 160 -3.64 1.74 -23.64
CA THR A 160 -4.32 0.76 -22.77
C THR A 160 -5.70 1.24 -22.28
N LYS A 161 -5.88 2.55 -22.07
CA LYS A 161 -7.13 3.12 -21.56
C LYS A 161 -8.11 3.48 -22.67
N THR A 162 -7.65 4.12 -23.73
CA THR A 162 -8.50 4.59 -24.83
C THR A 162 -8.67 3.57 -25.93
N ARG A 163 -7.82 2.54 -25.96
CA ARG A 163 -7.71 1.54 -27.05
C ARG A 163 -7.44 2.13 -28.42
N GLU A 164 -7.05 3.40 -28.49
CA GLU A 164 -6.64 4.05 -29.71
C GLU A 164 -5.23 3.61 -30.13
N TRP A 165 -5.01 3.53 -31.44
CA TRP A 165 -3.72 3.22 -32.04
C TRP A 165 -2.98 4.49 -32.40
N THR A 166 -1.71 4.58 -32.01
CA THR A 166 -0.80 5.68 -32.36
C THR A 166 0.37 5.18 -33.17
#